data_4461ad10367ade13b0780d26c3b8f027
#
_entry.id   4461ad10367ade13b0780d26c3b8f027
#
_cell.length_a   1.000
_cell.length_b   1.000
_cell.length_c   1.000
_cell.angle_alpha   90.00
_cell.angle_beta   90.00
_cell.angle_gamma   90.00
#
_symmetry.space_group_name_H-M   'P 1'
#
loop_
_entity.id
_entity.type
_entity.pdbx_description
1 polymer ?
#
loop_
_entity_poly.entity_id
_entity_poly.type
_entity_poly.pdbx_seq_one_letter_code
_entity_poly.pdbx_strand_id
1 'polypeptide(L)'
;MSAITIFINEKPVMLTDDEELYFAPPAHHYKSYVYCKAKTEEDIKRIITICEKDEKLETALMYHTSMDELRKMFWDLHVVSNAAGGVVLNEKNEVLLIHRKGKWDLPKGKAEANETIEQTAIREVQEETGLQDVSIHQPICVTYHTYKEADDKILKINHWYEMKASSTQALQPQTNESIHDVKWVPKNEMKNFITATYLSLQKLMEKYSA
;
A
#
# COMPACT_ATOMS: atom_id res chain seq x y z
N MET A 1 12.30 4.23 18.03
CA MET A 1 12.74 4.47 16.65
C MET A 1 11.67 3.94 15.74
N SER A 2 11.12 4.79 14.93
CA SER A 2 10.01 4.44 14.04
C SER A 2 10.37 4.80 12.60
N ALA A 3 9.88 4.01 11.66
CA ALA A 3 10.03 4.31 10.24
C ALA A 3 8.72 4.03 9.53
N ILE A 4 8.33 4.93 8.63
CA ILE A 4 7.19 4.78 7.74
C ILE A 4 7.70 4.80 6.31
N THR A 5 7.29 3.82 5.50
CA THR A 5 7.59 3.83 4.06
C THR A 5 6.36 4.27 3.29
N ILE A 6 6.49 5.32 2.50
CA ILE A 6 5.46 5.85 1.60
C ILE A 6 5.94 5.67 0.18
N PHE A 7 5.08 5.17 -0.72
CA PHE A 7 5.43 4.99 -2.12
C PHE A 7 5.00 6.20 -2.96
N ILE A 8 5.97 6.83 -3.64
CA ILE A 8 5.77 7.96 -4.56
C ILE A 8 6.24 7.51 -5.95
N ASN A 9 5.32 7.38 -6.91
CA ASN A 9 5.63 6.83 -8.25
C ASN A 9 6.38 5.49 -8.18
N GLU A 10 5.89 4.54 -7.37
CA GLU A 10 6.50 3.23 -7.11
C GLU A 10 7.91 3.31 -6.47
N LYS A 11 8.35 4.45 -5.97
CA LYS A 11 9.61 4.60 -5.25
C LYS A 11 9.35 4.58 -3.75
N PRO A 12 10.01 3.73 -2.99
CA PRO A 12 9.91 3.77 -1.53
C PRO A 12 10.60 5.02 -0.98
N VAL A 13 9.86 5.79 -0.22
CA VAL A 13 10.32 6.97 0.51
C VAL A 13 10.19 6.69 1.99
N MET A 14 11.30 6.61 2.69
CA MET A 14 11.33 6.33 4.12
C MET A 14 11.31 7.63 4.93
N LEU A 15 10.36 7.75 5.84
CA LEU A 15 10.33 8.77 6.89
C LEU A 15 10.80 8.13 8.17
N THR A 16 11.77 8.74 8.88
CA THR A 16 12.34 8.16 10.10
C THR A 16 12.84 9.22 11.09
N ASP A 17 12.76 8.90 12.38
CA ASP A 17 13.42 9.60 13.48
C ASP A 17 14.68 8.86 13.95
N ASP A 18 15.09 7.83 13.24
CA ASP A 18 16.28 7.06 13.53
C ASP A 18 17.50 7.71 12.86
N GLU A 19 18.39 8.28 13.68
CA GLU A 19 19.59 8.95 13.22
C GLU A 19 20.61 7.96 12.62
N GLU A 20 20.65 6.72 13.08
CA GLU A 20 21.53 5.69 12.52
C GLU A 20 21.13 5.35 11.08
N LEU A 21 19.83 5.24 10.81
CA LEU A 21 19.31 5.05 9.45
C LEU A 21 19.61 6.23 8.54
N TYR A 22 19.70 7.46 9.09
CA TYR A 22 20.05 8.63 8.31
C TYR A 22 21.52 8.65 7.92
N PHE A 23 22.44 8.30 8.84
CA PHE A 23 23.90 8.29 8.58
C PHE A 23 24.38 7.03 7.87
N ALA A 24 23.69 5.90 8.06
CA ALA A 24 23.95 4.64 7.38
C ALA A 24 22.68 4.11 6.71
N PRO A 25 22.12 4.83 5.72
CA PRO A 25 20.89 4.42 5.09
C PRO A 25 21.05 3.04 4.46
N PRO A 26 19.99 2.22 4.44
CA PRO A 26 20.01 0.90 3.79
C PRO A 26 20.12 1.02 2.26
N ALA A 27 20.77 2.08 1.80
CA ALA A 27 20.99 2.46 0.42
C ALA A 27 21.96 1.53 -0.33
N HIS A 28 22.64 0.61 0.38
CA HIS A 28 23.57 -0.35 -0.25
C HIS A 28 22.92 -1.25 -1.30
N HIS A 29 21.57 -1.31 -1.32
CA HIS A 29 20.81 -2.06 -2.32
C HIS A 29 20.29 -1.19 -3.47
N TYR A 30 20.42 0.15 -3.39
CA TYR A 30 19.93 1.08 -4.39
C TYR A 30 21.10 1.78 -5.09
N LYS A 31 21.00 1.89 -6.42
CA LYS A 31 22.02 2.57 -7.25
C LYS A 31 21.85 4.09 -7.24
N SER A 32 20.61 4.56 -7.05
CA SER A 32 20.29 5.98 -7.01
C SER A 32 19.34 6.27 -5.85
N TYR A 33 19.76 7.15 -4.96
CA TYR A 33 18.98 7.53 -3.78
C TYR A 33 19.21 8.99 -3.39
N VAL A 34 18.27 9.57 -2.68
CA VAL A 34 18.39 10.89 -2.06
C VAL A 34 17.97 10.81 -0.60
N TYR A 35 18.68 11.55 0.25
CA TYR A 35 18.32 11.67 1.66
C TYR A 35 18.34 13.15 2.09
N CYS A 36 17.50 13.48 3.06
CA CYS A 36 17.31 14.84 3.53
C CYS A 36 17.05 14.85 5.04
N LYS A 37 17.74 15.74 5.75
CA LYS A 37 17.29 16.15 7.10
C LYS A 37 16.21 17.20 6.91
N ALA A 38 14.95 16.78 6.99
CA ALA A 38 13.81 17.65 6.80
C ALA A 38 13.63 18.55 8.03
N LYS A 39 13.68 19.86 7.82
CA LYS A 39 13.45 20.88 8.86
C LYS A 39 12.17 21.67 8.60
N THR A 40 11.72 21.70 7.36
CA THR A 40 10.60 22.48 6.88
C THR A 40 9.77 21.69 5.89
N GLU A 41 8.52 22.11 5.67
CA GLU A 41 7.70 21.56 4.59
C GLU A 41 8.35 21.71 3.22
N GLU A 42 9.13 22.76 2.98
CA GLU A 42 9.81 22.98 1.70
C GLU A 42 10.88 21.92 1.42
N ASP A 43 11.57 21.44 2.45
CA ASP A 43 12.48 20.31 2.31
C ASP A 43 11.75 19.06 1.85
N ILE A 44 10.56 18.80 2.43
CA ILE A 44 9.71 17.67 2.06
C ILE A 44 9.18 17.80 0.63
N LYS A 45 8.65 18.98 0.26
CA LYS A 45 8.18 19.28 -1.10
C LYS A 45 9.25 19.04 -2.15
N ARG A 46 10.50 19.43 -1.83
CA ARG A 46 11.65 19.22 -2.72
C ARG A 46 11.89 17.72 -2.96
N ILE A 47 11.92 16.91 -1.90
CA ILE A 47 12.11 15.46 -2.04
C ILE A 47 10.94 14.81 -2.79
N ILE A 48 9.70 15.17 -2.49
CA ILE A 48 8.52 14.69 -3.24
C ILE A 48 8.68 15.01 -4.73
N THR A 49 9.07 16.24 -5.05
CA THR A 49 9.26 16.68 -6.46
C THR A 49 10.35 15.87 -7.16
N ILE A 50 11.46 15.58 -6.49
CA ILE A 50 12.53 14.74 -7.03
C ILE A 50 11.99 13.32 -7.29
N CYS A 51 11.27 12.72 -6.32
CA CYS A 51 10.66 11.39 -6.47
C CYS A 51 9.65 11.34 -7.63
N GLU A 52 8.91 12.43 -7.86
CA GLU A 52 7.93 12.51 -8.95
C GLU A 52 8.59 12.63 -10.33
N LYS A 53 9.71 13.36 -10.45
CA LYS A 53 10.31 13.77 -11.74
C LYS A 53 11.53 12.97 -12.17
N ASP A 54 12.34 12.49 -11.24
CA ASP A 54 13.57 11.76 -11.56
C ASP A 54 13.28 10.27 -11.73
N GLU A 55 13.19 9.81 -12.97
CA GLU A 55 12.93 8.39 -13.28
C GLU A 55 14.06 7.44 -12.87
N LYS A 56 15.28 7.96 -12.69
CA LYS A 56 16.44 7.16 -12.29
C LYS A 56 16.54 6.97 -10.79
N LEU A 57 15.84 7.80 -10.02
CA LEU A 57 15.82 7.68 -8.57
C LEU A 57 15.09 6.39 -8.17
N GLU A 58 15.70 5.58 -7.32
CA GLU A 58 15.13 4.33 -6.83
C GLU A 58 14.49 4.48 -5.45
N THR A 59 15.03 5.35 -4.58
CA THR A 59 14.52 5.53 -3.21
C THR A 59 14.88 6.90 -2.64
N ALA A 60 14.17 7.28 -1.58
CA ALA A 60 14.49 8.46 -0.79
C ALA A 60 14.35 8.19 0.71
N LEU A 61 15.06 8.98 1.52
CA LEU A 61 14.95 8.96 2.97
C LEU A 61 14.83 10.40 3.50
N MET A 62 13.84 10.62 4.35
CA MET A 62 13.65 11.86 5.09
C MET A 62 13.82 11.58 6.58
N TYR A 63 14.71 12.31 7.22
CA TYR A 63 14.99 12.23 8.64
C TYR A 63 14.54 13.51 9.36
N HIS A 64 13.95 13.35 10.52
CA HIS A 64 13.70 14.42 11.49
C HIS A 64 13.83 13.85 12.91
N THR A 65 14.24 14.68 13.87
CA THR A 65 14.41 14.27 15.28
C THR A 65 13.10 13.88 15.97
N SER A 66 11.95 14.25 15.39
CA SER A 66 10.61 13.90 15.84
C SER A 66 9.83 13.29 14.67
N MET A 67 9.44 12.01 14.83
CA MET A 67 8.61 11.32 13.84
C MET A 67 7.23 11.96 13.69
N ASP A 68 6.65 12.46 14.78
CA ASP A 68 5.33 13.09 14.75
C ASP A 68 5.34 14.41 13.96
N GLU A 69 6.39 15.22 14.11
CA GLU A 69 6.55 16.46 13.33
C GLU A 69 6.79 16.14 11.86
N LEU A 70 7.66 15.17 11.55
CA LEU A 70 7.92 14.75 10.17
C LEU A 70 6.65 14.24 9.49
N ARG A 71 5.90 13.38 10.20
CA ARG A 71 4.63 12.87 9.74
C ARG A 71 3.63 14.01 9.51
N LYS A 72 3.48 14.91 10.47
CA LYS A 72 2.57 16.05 10.34
C LYS A 72 2.90 16.88 9.11
N MET A 73 4.15 17.32 8.95
CA MET A 73 4.59 18.09 7.77
C MET A 73 4.30 17.37 6.45
N PHE A 74 4.51 16.05 6.40
CA PHE A 74 4.23 15.27 5.18
C PHE A 74 2.73 15.15 4.91
N TRP A 75 1.91 14.89 5.94
CA TRP A 75 0.46 14.77 5.83
C TRP A 75 -0.20 16.08 5.43
N ASP A 76 0.24 17.20 6.00
CA ASP A 76 -0.32 18.54 5.71
C ASP A 76 -0.15 18.95 4.22
N LEU A 77 0.75 18.30 3.48
CA LEU A 77 0.94 18.52 2.04
C LEU A 77 -0.01 17.72 1.14
N HIS A 78 -0.90 16.91 1.72
CA HIS A 78 -1.74 15.97 0.98
C HIS A 78 -3.19 15.97 1.48
N VAL A 79 -4.11 15.70 0.59
CA VAL A 79 -5.45 15.27 0.99
C VAL A 79 -5.37 13.79 1.40
N VAL A 80 -5.73 13.50 2.64
CA VAL A 80 -5.68 12.12 3.15
C VAL A 80 -6.91 11.34 2.69
N SER A 81 -6.68 10.17 2.11
CA SER A 81 -7.72 9.24 1.70
C SER A 81 -7.51 7.89 2.39
N ASN A 82 -8.39 7.54 3.32
CA ASN A 82 -8.38 6.22 3.94
C ASN A 82 -9.03 5.19 3.02
N ALA A 83 -8.45 4.00 3.01
CA ALA A 83 -8.93 2.83 2.30
C ALA A 83 -8.67 1.59 3.13
N ALA A 84 -9.43 0.54 2.89
CA ALA A 84 -9.23 -0.74 3.55
C ALA A 84 -9.50 -1.91 2.61
N GLY A 85 -8.92 -3.05 2.92
CA GLY A 85 -9.11 -4.28 2.17
C GLY A 85 -8.45 -5.47 2.85
N GLY A 86 -8.32 -6.57 2.12
CA GLY A 86 -7.92 -7.83 2.74
C GLY A 86 -6.98 -8.70 1.92
N VAL A 87 -6.15 -9.44 2.66
CA VAL A 87 -5.58 -10.70 2.21
C VAL A 87 -6.59 -11.79 2.59
N VAL A 88 -7.43 -12.17 1.64
CA VAL A 88 -8.49 -13.16 1.87
C VAL A 88 -7.94 -14.56 1.62
N LEU A 89 -8.11 -15.44 2.62
CA LEU A 89 -7.70 -16.83 2.56
C LEU A 89 -8.95 -17.74 2.58
N ASN A 90 -8.92 -18.77 1.75
CA ASN A 90 -9.93 -19.83 1.81
C ASN A 90 -9.46 -21.01 2.69
N GLU A 91 -10.28 -22.07 2.78
CA GLU A 91 -10.01 -23.29 3.55
C GLU A 91 -8.81 -24.09 3.05
N LYS A 92 -8.33 -23.82 1.82
CA LYS A 92 -7.13 -24.42 1.24
C LYS A 92 -5.89 -23.54 1.42
N ASN A 93 -6.03 -22.41 2.14
CA ASN A 93 -5.00 -21.36 2.28
C ASN A 93 -4.57 -20.72 0.95
N GLU A 94 -5.42 -20.71 -0.06
CA GLU A 94 -5.22 -19.96 -1.28
C GLU A 94 -5.56 -18.49 -1.02
N VAL A 95 -4.84 -17.58 -1.69
CA VAL A 95 -5.02 -16.12 -1.56
C VAL A 95 -5.90 -15.60 -2.70
N LEU A 96 -6.88 -14.77 -2.38
CA LEU A 96 -7.71 -14.11 -3.39
C LEU A 96 -6.98 -12.91 -3.97
N LEU A 97 -6.82 -12.90 -5.28
CA LEU A 97 -6.26 -11.78 -6.02
C LEU A 97 -7.25 -11.24 -7.04
N ILE A 98 -7.16 -9.93 -7.28
CA ILE A 98 -7.86 -9.24 -8.37
C ILE A 98 -6.87 -8.80 -9.43
N HIS A 99 -7.28 -8.74 -10.70
CA HIS A 99 -6.49 -8.16 -11.79
C HIS A 99 -7.10 -6.84 -12.21
N ARG A 100 -6.39 -5.75 -11.92
CA ARG A 100 -6.86 -4.38 -12.15
C ARG A 100 -5.77 -3.53 -12.83
N LYS A 101 -6.13 -2.77 -13.85
CA LYS A 101 -5.20 -1.86 -14.56
C LYS A 101 -3.88 -2.53 -14.99
N GLY A 102 -3.96 -3.79 -15.43
CA GLY A 102 -2.80 -4.55 -15.90
C GLY A 102 -1.87 -5.11 -14.81
N LYS A 103 -2.24 -4.98 -13.55
CA LYS A 103 -1.49 -5.53 -12.40
C LYS A 103 -2.36 -6.44 -11.55
N TRP A 104 -1.71 -7.40 -10.89
CA TRP A 104 -2.35 -8.16 -9.82
C TRP A 104 -2.35 -7.35 -8.54
N ASP A 105 -3.45 -7.37 -7.81
CA ASP A 105 -3.68 -6.54 -6.63
C ASP A 105 -4.47 -7.34 -5.58
N LEU A 106 -4.52 -6.82 -4.37
CA LEU A 106 -5.41 -7.29 -3.31
C LEU A 106 -6.70 -6.43 -3.32
N PRO A 107 -7.88 -7.03 -3.07
CA PRO A 107 -9.13 -6.29 -3.06
C PRO A 107 -9.16 -5.24 -1.94
N LYS A 108 -9.49 -3.99 -2.28
CA LYS A 108 -9.53 -2.83 -1.38
C LYS A 108 -10.10 -1.61 -2.05
N GLY A 109 -10.75 -0.77 -1.28
CA GLY A 109 -11.19 0.52 -1.79
C GLY A 109 -11.34 1.59 -0.72
N LYS A 110 -11.94 2.72 -1.10
CA LYS A 110 -12.00 3.94 -0.31
C LYS A 110 -13.05 3.84 0.80
N ALA A 111 -12.69 4.30 1.99
CA ALA A 111 -13.66 4.41 3.09
C ALA A 111 -14.74 5.44 2.77
N GLU A 112 -15.98 5.09 3.04
CA GLU A 112 -17.13 5.98 2.93
C GLU A 112 -17.41 6.69 4.25
N ALA A 113 -18.21 7.76 4.18
CA ALA A 113 -18.64 8.48 5.37
C ALA A 113 -19.48 7.55 6.27
N ASN A 114 -19.16 7.58 7.57
CA ASN A 114 -19.82 6.78 8.61
C ASN A 114 -19.52 5.26 8.61
N GLU A 115 -18.53 4.80 7.84
CA GLU A 115 -17.99 3.46 7.96
C GLU A 115 -16.81 3.40 8.93
N THR A 116 -16.70 2.28 9.65
CA THR A 116 -15.42 1.92 10.27
C THR A 116 -14.46 1.36 9.21
N ILE A 117 -13.18 1.36 9.50
CA ILE A 117 -12.18 0.82 8.57
C ILE A 117 -12.40 -0.68 8.31
N GLU A 118 -12.88 -1.42 9.31
CA GLU A 118 -13.23 -2.84 9.20
C GLU A 118 -14.46 -3.04 8.29
N GLN A 119 -15.47 -2.19 8.42
CA GLN A 119 -16.67 -2.23 7.55
C GLN A 119 -16.27 -1.94 6.10
N THR A 120 -15.45 -0.92 5.88
CA THR A 120 -14.87 -0.63 4.56
C THR A 120 -14.16 -1.85 3.98
N ALA A 121 -13.30 -2.52 4.77
CA ALA A 121 -12.54 -3.67 4.29
C ALA A 121 -13.44 -4.83 3.85
N ILE A 122 -14.50 -5.12 4.61
CA ILE A 122 -15.47 -6.17 4.24
C ILE A 122 -16.25 -5.79 2.98
N ARG A 123 -16.83 -4.59 2.94
CA ARG A 123 -17.62 -4.10 1.79
C ARG A 123 -16.81 -4.11 0.51
N GLU A 124 -15.61 -3.57 0.54
CA GLU A 124 -14.76 -3.47 -0.65
C GLU A 124 -14.34 -4.86 -1.19
N VAL A 125 -14.01 -5.79 -0.29
CA VAL A 125 -13.72 -7.17 -0.69
C VAL A 125 -14.95 -7.80 -1.34
N GLN A 126 -16.14 -7.61 -0.78
CA GLN A 126 -17.40 -8.14 -1.33
C GLN A 126 -17.71 -7.53 -2.70
N GLU A 127 -17.62 -6.21 -2.84
CA GLU A 127 -17.92 -5.47 -4.08
C GLU A 127 -16.94 -5.83 -5.20
N GLU A 128 -15.63 -5.83 -4.92
CA GLU A 128 -14.61 -6.07 -5.94
C GLU A 128 -14.53 -7.54 -6.39
N THR A 129 -14.97 -8.48 -5.56
CA THR A 129 -14.78 -9.93 -5.80
C THR A 129 -16.06 -10.75 -5.95
N GLY A 130 -17.21 -10.20 -5.55
CA GLY A 130 -18.51 -10.92 -5.56
C GLY A 130 -18.73 -11.83 -4.36
N LEU A 131 -17.75 -11.98 -3.45
CA LEU A 131 -17.92 -12.75 -2.22
C LEU A 131 -19.05 -12.16 -1.35
N GLN A 132 -19.87 -13.00 -0.74
CA GLN A 132 -20.96 -12.58 0.15
C GLN A 132 -20.57 -12.73 1.63
N ASP A 133 -19.93 -13.86 1.97
CA ASP A 133 -19.51 -14.17 3.33
C ASP A 133 -18.01 -14.00 3.45
N VAL A 134 -17.60 -12.88 4.03
CA VAL A 134 -16.19 -12.54 4.32
C VAL A 134 -16.09 -12.12 5.79
N SER A 135 -15.10 -12.63 6.50
CA SER A 135 -14.87 -12.28 7.90
C SER A 135 -13.43 -11.83 8.13
N ILE A 136 -13.26 -10.78 8.92
CA ILE A 136 -11.95 -10.34 9.39
C ILE A 136 -11.43 -11.33 10.44
N HIS A 137 -10.17 -11.74 10.27
CA HIS A 137 -9.46 -12.54 11.26
C HIS A 137 -8.59 -11.67 12.17
N GLN A 138 -7.74 -10.82 11.57
CA GLN A 138 -6.84 -9.91 12.31
C GLN A 138 -6.32 -8.77 11.41
N PRO A 139 -5.91 -7.63 12.00
CA PRO A 139 -5.17 -6.61 11.27
C PRO A 139 -3.76 -7.10 10.91
N ILE A 140 -3.24 -6.69 9.75
CA ILE A 140 -1.89 -7.07 9.27
C ILE A 140 -0.93 -5.90 9.31
N CYS A 141 -1.24 -4.83 8.57
CA CYS A 141 -0.39 -3.65 8.43
C CYS A 141 -1.13 -2.50 7.74
N VAL A 142 -0.45 -1.37 7.66
CA VAL A 142 -0.88 -0.23 6.87
C VAL A 142 0.16 0.03 5.79
N THR A 143 -0.28 0.34 4.56
CA THR A 143 0.59 0.79 3.48
C THR A 143 0.19 2.18 3.02
N TYR A 144 1.19 2.94 2.55
CA TYR A 144 1.02 4.34 2.17
C TYR A 144 1.52 4.56 0.75
N HIS A 145 0.73 5.26 -0.06
CA HIS A 145 1.21 5.73 -1.35
C HIS A 145 0.56 7.05 -1.73
N THR A 146 1.24 7.82 -2.57
CA THR A 146 0.70 9.07 -3.09
C THR A 146 0.34 8.94 -4.56
N TYR A 147 -0.67 9.68 -4.98
CA TYR A 147 -1.04 9.84 -6.38
C TYR A 147 -1.69 11.23 -6.58
N LYS A 148 -1.90 11.60 -7.84
CA LYS A 148 -2.62 12.83 -8.20
C LYS A 148 -4.04 12.49 -8.63
N GLU A 149 -5.00 13.25 -8.14
CA GLU A 149 -6.40 13.20 -8.54
C GLU A 149 -6.87 14.63 -8.81
N ALA A 150 -7.14 14.96 -10.07
CA ALA A 150 -7.31 16.35 -10.53
C ALA A 150 -6.10 17.22 -10.11
N ASP A 151 -6.32 18.27 -9.32
CA ASP A 151 -5.27 19.18 -8.84
C ASP A 151 -4.72 18.79 -7.47
N ASP A 152 -5.33 17.80 -6.81
CA ASP A 152 -4.97 17.38 -5.46
C ASP A 152 -3.85 16.32 -5.44
N LYS A 153 -2.94 16.46 -4.47
CA LYS A 153 -2.02 15.40 -4.09
C LYS A 153 -2.67 14.56 -3.00
N ILE A 154 -2.93 13.30 -3.30
CA ILE A 154 -3.59 12.37 -2.39
C ILE A 154 -2.54 11.51 -1.68
N LEU A 155 -2.62 11.43 -0.36
CA LEU A 155 -1.96 10.38 0.43
C LEU A 155 -3.00 9.30 0.73
N LYS A 156 -2.89 8.17 0.06
CA LYS A 156 -3.75 7.02 0.31
C LYS A 156 -3.15 6.14 1.40
N ILE A 157 -3.94 5.89 2.44
CA ILE A 157 -3.63 5.05 3.59
C ILE A 157 -4.47 3.79 3.47
N ASN A 158 -3.84 2.64 3.14
CA ASN A 158 -4.56 1.38 3.02
C ASN A 158 -4.36 0.55 4.28
N HIS A 159 -5.44 0.21 4.95
CA HIS A 159 -5.48 -0.69 6.10
C HIS A 159 -5.74 -2.12 5.63
N TRP A 160 -4.86 -3.04 5.97
CA TRP A 160 -4.91 -4.42 5.51
C TRP A 160 -5.27 -5.37 6.63
N TYR A 161 -6.22 -6.24 6.33
CA TYR A 161 -6.69 -7.28 7.23
C TYR A 161 -6.48 -8.66 6.62
N GLU A 162 -6.11 -9.64 7.44
CA GLU A 162 -6.27 -11.04 7.09
C GLU A 162 -7.74 -11.40 7.22
N MET A 163 -8.29 -11.97 6.17
CA MET A 163 -9.70 -12.28 6.07
C MET A 163 -9.91 -13.73 5.66
N LYS A 164 -11.10 -14.26 5.93
CA LYS A 164 -11.49 -15.63 5.57
C LYS A 164 -12.78 -15.62 4.76
N ALA A 165 -12.80 -16.46 3.72
CA ALA A 165 -13.99 -16.74 2.91
C ALA A 165 -13.91 -18.16 2.36
N SER A 166 -15.06 -18.77 2.05
CA SER A 166 -15.09 -20.09 1.43
C SER A 166 -14.77 -20.04 -0.06
N SER A 167 -13.99 -20.99 -0.57
CA SER A 167 -13.69 -21.13 -2.00
C SER A 167 -14.92 -21.60 -2.81
N THR A 168 -16.00 -22.03 -2.16
CA THR A 168 -17.22 -22.46 -2.83
C THR A 168 -18.11 -21.31 -3.29
N GLN A 169 -17.85 -20.09 -2.83
CA GLN A 169 -18.57 -18.91 -3.28
C GLN A 169 -18.18 -18.52 -4.71
N ALA A 170 -19.19 -18.08 -5.47
CA ALA A 170 -18.94 -17.59 -6.83
C ALA A 170 -18.14 -16.28 -6.80
N LEU A 171 -17.10 -16.19 -7.63
CA LEU A 171 -16.33 -14.97 -7.83
C LEU A 171 -16.91 -14.17 -8.98
N GLN A 172 -17.05 -12.86 -8.79
CA GLN A 172 -17.56 -11.94 -9.81
C GLN A 172 -16.75 -10.63 -9.77
N PRO A 173 -15.89 -10.38 -10.77
CA PRO A 173 -15.14 -9.15 -10.83
C PRO A 173 -16.03 -7.91 -11.02
N GLN A 174 -15.73 -6.84 -10.30
CA GLN A 174 -16.40 -5.55 -10.41
C GLN A 174 -15.88 -4.78 -11.64
N THR A 175 -16.44 -5.00 -12.80
CA THR A 175 -15.90 -4.50 -14.09
C THR A 175 -15.94 -2.98 -14.24
N ASN A 176 -16.88 -2.29 -13.58
CA ASN A 176 -16.96 -0.82 -13.56
C ASN A 176 -15.76 -0.16 -12.84
N GLU A 177 -15.02 -0.91 -12.00
CA GLU A 177 -13.76 -0.48 -11.39
C GLU A 177 -12.52 -0.97 -12.15
N SER A 178 -12.69 -1.41 -13.38
CA SER A 178 -11.60 -1.96 -14.22
C SER A 178 -10.96 -3.23 -13.64
N ILE A 179 -11.72 -3.99 -12.87
CA ILE A 179 -11.32 -5.33 -12.42
C ILE A 179 -11.77 -6.33 -13.48
N HIS A 180 -10.81 -7.03 -14.08
CA HIS A 180 -11.07 -7.92 -15.20
C HIS A 180 -10.98 -9.41 -14.83
N ASP A 181 -10.35 -9.72 -13.71
CA ASP A 181 -10.20 -11.09 -13.24
C ASP A 181 -10.14 -11.12 -11.70
N VAL A 182 -10.73 -12.18 -11.11
CA VAL A 182 -10.67 -12.48 -9.68
C VAL A 182 -10.44 -13.97 -9.53
N LYS A 183 -9.42 -14.37 -8.78
CA LYS A 183 -9.13 -15.79 -8.59
C LYS A 183 -8.44 -16.11 -7.28
N TRP A 184 -8.65 -17.35 -6.85
CA TRP A 184 -7.88 -17.98 -5.79
C TRP A 184 -6.51 -18.44 -6.33
N VAL A 185 -5.44 -18.08 -5.63
CA VAL A 185 -4.07 -18.41 -6.01
C VAL A 185 -3.43 -19.22 -4.89
N PRO A 186 -2.97 -20.45 -5.18
CA PRO A 186 -2.23 -21.25 -4.21
C PRO A 186 -0.96 -20.57 -3.75
N LYS A 187 -0.60 -20.71 -2.45
CA LYS A 187 0.58 -20.05 -1.88
C LYS A 187 1.88 -20.32 -2.65
N ASN A 188 2.08 -21.53 -3.14
CA ASN A 188 3.25 -21.90 -3.92
C ASN A 188 3.32 -21.21 -5.29
N GLU A 189 2.22 -20.68 -5.80
CA GLU A 189 2.17 -19.92 -7.06
C GLU A 189 2.28 -18.40 -6.86
N MET A 190 2.11 -17.91 -5.62
CA MET A 190 2.10 -16.47 -5.31
C MET A 190 3.33 -15.71 -5.83
N LYS A 191 4.50 -16.34 -5.89
CA LYS A 191 5.74 -15.74 -6.41
C LYS A 191 5.58 -15.17 -7.83
N ASN A 192 4.75 -15.81 -8.66
CA ASN A 192 4.50 -15.39 -10.04
C ASN A 192 3.67 -14.08 -10.10
N PHE A 193 2.90 -13.79 -9.05
CA PHE A 193 2.01 -12.64 -8.95
C PHE A 193 2.69 -11.46 -8.25
N ILE A 194 3.58 -11.73 -7.29
CA ILE A 194 4.30 -10.70 -6.52
C ILE A 194 5.13 -9.79 -7.42
N THR A 195 5.78 -10.33 -8.46
CA THR A 195 6.55 -9.52 -9.41
C THR A 195 5.67 -8.65 -10.32
N ALA A 196 4.39 -8.99 -10.46
CA ALA A 196 3.42 -8.30 -11.29
C ALA A 196 2.45 -7.41 -10.48
N THR A 197 2.77 -7.14 -9.20
CA THR A 197 2.00 -6.26 -8.33
C THR A 197 2.72 -4.92 -8.08
N TYR A 198 2.07 -4.04 -7.31
CA TYR A 198 2.65 -2.78 -6.85
C TYR A 198 3.75 -3.01 -5.81
N LEU A 199 4.83 -2.23 -5.85
CA LEU A 199 5.94 -2.36 -4.89
C LEU A 199 5.46 -2.24 -3.43
N SER A 200 4.46 -1.41 -3.18
CA SER A 200 3.86 -1.24 -1.86
C SER A 200 3.20 -2.50 -1.29
N LEU A 201 2.87 -3.49 -2.14
CA LEU A 201 2.21 -4.73 -1.74
C LEU A 201 3.15 -5.94 -1.73
N GLN A 202 4.31 -5.86 -2.38
CA GLN A 202 5.20 -7.02 -2.51
C GLN A 202 5.54 -7.65 -1.16
N LYS A 203 6.01 -6.85 -0.19
CA LYS A 203 6.33 -7.34 1.16
C LYS A 203 5.13 -7.95 1.90
N LEU A 204 3.93 -7.41 1.66
CA LEU A 204 2.72 -7.96 2.24
C LEU A 204 2.41 -9.32 1.63
N MET A 205 2.42 -9.41 0.30
CA MET A 205 2.12 -10.66 -0.42
C MET A 205 3.18 -11.75 -0.20
N GLU A 206 4.45 -11.38 -0.02
CA GLU A 206 5.54 -12.31 0.31
C GLU A 206 5.28 -13.14 1.58
N LYS A 207 4.61 -12.56 2.58
CA LYS A 207 4.24 -13.27 3.82
C LYS A 207 3.28 -14.45 3.57
N TYR A 208 2.61 -14.44 2.42
CA TYR A 208 1.63 -15.46 2.04
C TYR A 208 2.10 -16.33 0.87
N SER A 209 3.39 -16.29 0.54
CA SER A 209 3.98 -17.03 -0.60
C SER A 209 4.80 -18.27 -0.21
N ALA A 210 4.77 -18.68 1.04
CA ALA A 210 5.56 -19.80 1.56
C ALA A 210 4.74 -21.07 1.73
#